data_61530b130084ada79469e3b696685150
#
_entry.id   61530b130084ada79469e3b696685150
#
_cell.length_a   1.000
_cell.length_b   1.000
_cell.length_c   1.000
_cell.angle_alpha   90.00
_cell.angle_beta   90.00
_cell.angle_gamma   90.00
#
_symmetry.space_group_name_H-M   'P 1'
#
loop_
_entity.id
_entity.type
_entity.pdbx_description
1 polymer ?
#
loop_
_entity_poly.entity_id
_entity_poly.type
_entity_poly.pdbx_seq_one_letter_code
_entity_poly.pdbx_strand_id
1 'polypeptide(L)'
;MSKSDDTKERIARTFLECMETTPYGKINVSQLCERAHISRKTFYYHFEDKERLVRWICIQDLIEWAHSDTSDGPSSYVSLISFFIEKNRILYGHALLDMTPGSFGQLFSDVLYYLIDGRLGRFYEESMADEE
;
A
#
# COMPACT_ATOMS: atom_id res chain seq x y z
N MET A 1 -11.84 -13.44 -7.33
CA MET A 1 -11.48 -12.70 -6.11
C MET A 1 -12.29 -13.23 -4.93
N SER A 2 -11.65 -13.39 -3.79
CA SER A 2 -12.34 -13.84 -2.58
C SER A 2 -13.06 -12.68 -1.90
N LYS A 3 -14.01 -12.99 -1.00
CA LYS A 3 -14.66 -11.98 -0.15
C LYS A 3 -13.64 -11.25 0.72
N SER A 4 -12.58 -11.94 1.14
CA SER A 4 -11.49 -11.37 1.92
C SER A 4 -10.78 -10.26 1.14
N ASP A 5 -10.48 -10.50 -0.14
CA ASP A 5 -9.82 -9.51 -0.98
C ASP A 5 -10.72 -8.30 -1.24
N ASP A 6 -12.01 -8.52 -1.47
CA ASP A 6 -12.98 -7.45 -1.65
C ASP A 6 -13.08 -6.56 -0.41
N THR A 7 -13.04 -7.16 0.77
CA THR A 7 -13.06 -6.42 2.04
C THR A 7 -11.78 -5.62 2.23
N LYS A 8 -10.63 -6.22 1.95
CA LYS A 8 -9.34 -5.51 2.01
C LYS A 8 -9.30 -4.32 1.06
N GLU A 9 -9.76 -4.49 -0.18
CA GLU A 9 -9.82 -3.40 -1.15
C GLU A 9 -10.76 -2.28 -0.69
N ARG A 10 -11.88 -2.61 -0.09
CA ARG A 10 -12.82 -1.61 0.43
C ARG A 10 -12.20 -0.83 1.58
N ILE A 11 -11.51 -1.50 2.50
CA ILE A 11 -10.78 -0.85 3.59
C ILE A 11 -9.71 0.07 3.04
N ALA A 12 -8.93 -0.40 2.07
CA ALA A 12 -7.86 0.37 1.44
C ALA A 12 -8.41 1.62 0.73
N ARG A 13 -9.48 1.48 -0.02
CA ARG A 13 -10.13 2.59 -0.71
C ARG A 13 -10.64 3.64 0.27
N THR A 14 -11.28 3.20 1.35
CA THR A 14 -11.74 4.10 2.42
C THR A 14 -10.57 4.83 3.07
N PHE A 15 -9.47 4.14 3.31
CA PHE A 15 -8.25 4.74 3.85
C PHE A 15 -7.71 5.83 2.92
N LEU A 16 -7.64 5.57 1.63
CA LEU A 16 -7.17 6.56 0.65
C LEU A 16 -8.08 7.78 0.60
N GLU A 17 -9.39 7.60 0.72
CA GLU A 17 -10.34 8.70 0.84
C GLU A 17 -10.09 9.53 2.11
N CYS A 18 -9.82 8.87 3.23
CA CYS A 18 -9.48 9.55 4.48
C CYS A 18 -8.22 10.40 4.34
N MET A 19 -7.23 9.93 3.59
CA MET A 19 -5.98 10.66 3.35
C MET A 19 -6.19 11.98 2.59
N GLU A 20 -7.27 12.11 1.85
CA GLU A 20 -7.57 13.34 1.13
C GLU A 20 -7.84 14.53 2.07
N THR A 21 -8.36 14.27 3.27
CA THR A 21 -8.77 15.30 4.21
C THR A 21 -8.10 15.22 5.57
N THR A 22 -7.43 14.10 5.88
CA THR A 22 -6.88 13.84 7.21
C THR A 22 -5.43 13.38 7.10
N PRO A 23 -4.49 14.00 7.82
CA PRO A 23 -3.10 13.54 7.84
C PRO A 23 -3.01 12.10 8.36
N TYR A 24 -2.07 11.35 7.82
CA TYR A 24 -1.87 9.93 8.16
C TYR A 24 -1.83 9.67 9.67
N GLY A 25 -1.08 10.46 10.42
CA GLY A 25 -0.95 10.28 11.86
C GLY A 25 -2.24 10.47 12.64
N LYS A 26 -3.24 11.14 12.05
CA LYS A 26 -4.54 11.39 12.69
C LYS A 26 -5.63 10.42 12.25
N ILE A 27 -5.37 9.58 11.25
CA ILE A 27 -6.30 8.54 10.85
C ILE A 27 -6.21 7.40 11.85
N ASN A 28 -7.31 7.05 12.49
CA ASN A 28 -7.37 5.91 13.41
C ASN A 28 -8.29 4.81 12.88
N VAL A 29 -8.09 3.60 13.40
CA VAL A 29 -8.83 2.42 12.96
C VAL A 29 -10.33 2.57 13.20
N SER A 30 -10.74 3.20 14.31
CA SER A 30 -12.17 3.37 14.62
C SER A 30 -12.90 4.23 13.59
N GLN A 31 -12.30 5.36 13.20
CA GLN A 31 -12.87 6.23 12.17
C GLN A 31 -12.90 5.53 10.81
N LEU A 32 -11.85 4.80 10.50
CA LEU A 32 -11.74 4.05 9.25
C LEU A 32 -12.84 2.99 9.16
N CYS A 33 -13.05 2.24 10.24
CA CYS A 33 -14.09 1.22 10.29
C CYS A 33 -15.50 1.83 10.15
N GLU A 34 -15.74 2.95 10.80
CA GLU A 34 -17.01 3.65 10.71
C GLU A 34 -17.30 4.06 9.27
N ARG A 35 -16.33 4.66 8.58
CA ARG A 35 -16.50 5.08 7.17
C ARG A 35 -16.60 3.90 6.20
N ALA A 36 -15.90 2.81 6.48
CA ALA A 36 -15.93 1.61 5.66
C ALA A 36 -17.15 0.71 5.95
N HIS A 37 -17.95 1.06 6.96
CA HIS A 37 -19.10 0.26 7.41
C HIS A 37 -18.73 -1.16 7.79
N ILE A 38 -17.65 -1.31 8.55
CA ILE A 38 -17.19 -2.60 9.08
C ILE A 38 -16.97 -2.48 10.59
N SER A 39 -16.96 -3.63 11.27
CA SER A 39 -16.59 -3.68 12.69
C SER A 39 -15.07 -3.62 12.86
N ARG A 40 -14.62 -3.20 14.04
CA ARG A 40 -13.19 -3.28 14.41
C ARG A 40 -12.67 -4.72 14.34
N LYS A 41 -13.50 -5.69 14.71
CA LYS A 41 -13.17 -7.12 14.62
C LYS A 41 -12.86 -7.51 13.17
N THR A 42 -13.68 -7.06 12.22
CA THR A 42 -13.45 -7.31 10.80
C THR A 42 -12.14 -6.70 10.32
N PHE A 43 -11.86 -5.46 10.72
CA PHE A 43 -10.59 -4.81 10.39
C PHE A 43 -9.40 -5.63 10.90
N TYR A 44 -9.40 -5.98 12.20
CA TYR A 44 -8.29 -6.72 12.80
C TYR A 44 -8.17 -8.16 12.32
N TYR A 45 -9.22 -8.70 11.74
CA TYR A 45 -9.14 -9.98 11.05
C TYR A 45 -8.25 -9.89 9.81
N HIS A 46 -8.29 -8.77 9.08
CA HIS A 46 -7.53 -8.57 7.84
C HIS A 46 -6.18 -7.91 8.05
N PHE A 47 -6.09 -6.93 8.96
CA PHE A 47 -4.89 -6.13 9.20
C PHE A 47 -4.62 -5.99 10.68
N GLU A 48 -3.41 -6.26 11.10
CA GLU A 48 -2.99 -6.12 12.49
C GLU A 48 -3.10 -4.66 12.97
N ASP A 49 -2.76 -3.72 12.10
CA ASP A 49 -2.79 -2.29 12.39
C ASP A 49 -2.90 -1.48 11.10
N LYS A 50 -2.94 -0.16 11.24
CA LYS A 50 -2.98 0.79 10.13
C LYS A 50 -1.75 0.68 9.23
N GLU A 51 -0.58 0.44 9.81
CA GLU A 51 0.68 0.34 9.09
C GLU A 51 0.71 -0.88 8.18
N ARG A 52 0.13 -1.99 8.62
CA ARG A 52 -0.01 -3.20 7.81
C ARG A 52 -0.94 -2.98 6.62
N LEU A 53 -2.02 -2.21 6.82
CA LEU A 53 -2.91 -1.80 5.73
C LEU A 53 -2.13 -1.01 4.67
N VAL A 54 -1.38 -0.01 5.10
CA VAL A 54 -0.58 0.83 4.19
C VAL A 54 0.46 0.00 3.44
N ARG A 55 1.14 -0.89 4.15
CA ARG A 55 2.10 -1.81 3.53
C ARG A 55 1.42 -2.66 2.46
N TRP A 56 0.25 -3.19 2.74
CA TRP A 56 -0.51 -3.97 1.78
C TRP A 56 -0.85 -3.15 0.53
N ILE A 57 -1.29 -1.89 0.70
CA ILE A 57 -1.59 -1.00 -0.42
C ILE A 57 -0.35 -0.80 -1.30
N CYS A 58 0.79 -0.50 -0.70
CA CYS A 58 2.04 -0.28 -1.44
C CYS A 58 2.47 -1.54 -2.20
N ILE A 59 2.33 -2.72 -1.59
CA ILE A 59 2.67 -3.99 -2.22
C ILE A 59 1.73 -4.27 -3.39
N GLN A 60 0.43 -4.02 -3.26
CA GLN A 60 -0.52 -4.19 -4.35
C GLN A 60 -0.20 -3.27 -5.53
N ASP A 61 0.13 -2.01 -5.27
CA ASP A 61 0.53 -1.07 -6.31
C ASP A 61 1.82 -1.50 -7.00
N LEU A 62 2.76 -2.04 -6.24
CA LEU A 62 4.02 -2.55 -6.78
C LEU A 62 3.81 -3.76 -7.67
N ILE A 63 2.93 -4.69 -7.28
CA ILE A 63 2.55 -5.85 -8.10
C ILE A 63 1.90 -5.37 -9.39
N GLU A 64 1.01 -4.39 -9.33
CA GLU A 64 0.37 -3.80 -10.51
C GLU A 64 1.41 -3.18 -11.45
N TRP A 65 2.38 -2.43 -10.90
CA TRP A 65 3.47 -1.87 -11.69
C TRP A 65 4.28 -2.95 -12.41
N ALA A 66 4.63 -4.02 -11.68
CA ALA A 66 5.40 -5.12 -12.24
C ALA A 66 4.68 -5.82 -13.40
N HIS A 67 3.34 -5.87 -13.35
CA HIS A 67 2.53 -6.43 -14.43
C HIS A 67 2.27 -5.47 -15.59
N SER A 68 2.31 -4.16 -15.34
CA SER A 68 1.99 -3.16 -16.36
C SER A 68 3.14 -2.89 -17.33
N ASP A 69 4.36 -3.19 -16.93
CA ASP A 69 5.53 -2.90 -17.75
C ASP A 69 5.80 -4.05 -18.72
N THR A 70 5.53 -3.80 -19.97
CA THR A 70 5.61 -4.82 -21.02
C THR A 70 6.81 -4.71 -21.94
N SER A 71 7.51 -3.55 -21.95
CA SER A 71 8.49 -3.31 -23.01
C SER A 71 9.94 -3.26 -22.57
N ASP A 72 10.22 -2.68 -21.41
CA ASP A 72 11.59 -2.39 -21.01
C ASP A 72 12.01 -3.03 -19.67
N GLY A 73 11.12 -3.80 -19.06
CA GLY A 73 11.33 -4.40 -17.75
C GLY A 73 11.40 -3.35 -16.63
N PRO A 74 11.39 -3.79 -15.37
CA PRO A 74 11.44 -2.90 -14.23
C PRO A 74 12.85 -2.31 -14.00
N SER A 75 13.46 -1.78 -15.05
CA SER A 75 14.86 -1.33 -15.02
C SER A 75 15.04 0.11 -14.61
N SER A 76 13.95 0.87 -14.45
CA SER A 76 14.06 2.30 -14.18
C SER A 76 13.35 2.68 -12.89
N TYR A 77 14.11 3.18 -11.92
CA TYR A 77 13.56 3.75 -10.68
C TYR A 77 12.65 4.96 -10.97
N VAL A 78 12.93 5.70 -12.04
CA VAL A 78 12.10 6.82 -12.46
C VAL A 78 10.72 6.35 -12.87
N SER A 79 10.64 5.27 -13.63
CA SER A 79 9.37 4.65 -14.03
C SER A 79 8.56 4.19 -12.80
N LEU A 80 9.23 3.57 -11.84
CA LEU A 80 8.61 3.12 -10.60
C LEU A 80 8.02 4.29 -9.80
N ILE A 81 8.82 5.33 -9.58
CA ILE A 81 8.38 6.51 -8.82
C ILE A 81 7.23 7.21 -9.54
N SER A 82 7.34 7.37 -10.85
CA SER A 82 6.29 7.98 -11.67
C SER A 82 4.98 7.21 -11.56
N PHE A 83 5.04 5.89 -11.62
CA PHE A 83 3.87 5.03 -11.48
C PHE A 83 3.18 5.24 -10.12
N PHE A 84 3.94 5.22 -9.02
CA PHE A 84 3.37 5.40 -7.68
C PHE A 84 2.70 6.77 -7.54
N ILE A 85 3.35 7.83 -8.02
CA ILE A 85 2.78 9.18 -7.97
C ILE A 85 1.50 9.27 -8.80
N GLU A 86 1.49 8.71 -10.00
CA GLU A 86 0.30 8.68 -10.87
C GLU A 86 -0.83 7.85 -10.26
N LYS A 87 -0.49 6.73 -9.62
CA LYS A 87 -1.46 5.83 -9.00
C LYS A 87 -2.20 6.51 -7.85
N ASN A 88 -1.47 7.19 -6.97
CA ASN A 88 -2.09 7.96 -5.89
C ASN A 88 -1.19 9.11 -5.45
N ARG A 89 -1.43 10.27 -6.06
CA ARG A 89 -0.61 11.47 -5.83
C ARG A 89 -0.65 11.94 -4.38
N ILE A 90 -1.81 11.88 -3.75
CA ILE A 90 -1.98 12.34 -2.36
C ILE A 90 -1.18 11.45 -1.43
N LEU A 91 -1.36 10.14 -1.53
CA LEU A 91 -0.70 9.17 -0.66
C LEU A 91 0.83 9.24 -0.79
N TYR A 92 1.34 9.09 -2.00
CA TYR A 92 2.78 9.03 -2.23
C TYR A 92 3.45 10.41 -2.19
N GLY A 93 2.70 11.47 -2.46
CA GLY A 93 3.16 12.83 -2.24
C GLY A 93 3.41 13.10 -0.77
N HIS A 94 2.52 12.70 0.11
CA HIS A 94 2.73 12.79 1.55
C HIS A 94 3.92 11.94 2.00
N ALA A 95 4.11 10.77 1.41
CA ALA A 95 5.24 9.92 1.72
C ALA A 95 6.58 10.58 1.44
N LEU A 96 6.67 11.35 0.36
CA LEU A 96 7.90 12.04 0.00
C LEU A 96 8.18 13.27 0.87
N LEU A 97 7.15 13.85 1.48
CA LEU A 97 7.28 15.07 2.28
C LEU A 97 7.48 14.83 3.77
N ASP A 98 7.14 13.66 4.27
CA ASP A 98 7.26 13.34 5.69
C ASP A 98 8.02 12.03 5.89
N MET A 99 9.29 12.16 6.25
CA MET A 99 10.19 11.03 6.50
C MET A 99 10.46 10.81 8.00
N THR A 100 9.63 11.38 8.86
CA THR A 100 9.81 11.16 10.31
C THR A 100 9.58 9.69 10.69
N PRO A 101 10.26 9.19 11.75
CA PRO A 101 10.07 7.81 12.19
C PRO A 101 8.60 7.50 12.49
N GLY A 102 8.11 6.37 11.98
CA GLY A 102 6.72 5.96 12.13
C GLY A 102 5.75 6.61 11.14
N SER A 103 6.23 7.50 10.28
CA SER A 103 5.41 8.15 9.26
C SER A 103 5.16 7.23 8.06
N PHE A 104 4.22 7.65 7.22
CA PHE A 104 4.00 6.98 5.95
C PHE A 104 5.25 7.02 5.06
N GLY A 105 5.99 8.14 5.08
CA GLY A 105 7.24 8.29 4.32
C GLY A 105 8.28 7.26 4.72
N GLN A 106 8.44 7.02 6.01
CA GLN A 106 9.33 5.96 6.51
C GLN A 106 8.91 4.59 5.98
N LEU A 107 7.64 4.27 6.05
CA LEU A 107 7.11 3.01 5.57
C LEU A 107 7.34 2.83 4.07
N PHE A 108 7.09 3.87 3.29
CA PHE A 108 7.33 3.87 1.86
C PHE A 108 8.83 3.69 1.55
N SER A 109 9.70 4.37 2.30
CA SER A 109 11.14 4.20 2.18
C SER A 109 11.58 2.77 2.44
N ASP A 110 10.99 2.12 3.45
CA ASP A 110 11.28 0.71 3.75
C ASP A 110 10.88 -0.21 2.60
N VAL A 111 9.73 0.04 1.98
CA VAL A 111 9.28 -0.73 0.80
C VAL A 111 10.27 -0.54 -0.37
N LEU A 112 10.71 0.69 -0.62
CA LEU A 112 11.70 0.96 -1.66
C LEU A 112 13.04 0.28 -1.37
N TYR A 113 13.46 0.28 -0.11
CA TYR A 113 14.69 -0.39 0.29
C TYR A 113 14.63 -1.89 -0.01
N TYR A 114 13.52 -2.55 0.32
CA TYR A 114 13.33 -3.97 -0.02
C TYR A 114 13.38 -4.22 -1.52
N LEU A 115 12.83 -3.29 -2.31
CA LEU A 115 12.88 -3.37 -3.76
C LEU A 115 14.33 -3.32 -4.28
N ILE A 116 15.11 -2.37 -3.76
CA ILE A 116 16.52 -2.18 -4.14
C ILE A 116 17.35 -3.39 -3.74
N ASP A 117 17.11 -3.95 -2.57
CA ASP A 117 17.85 -5.11 -2.05
C ASP A 117 17.47 -6.43 -2.74
N GLY A 118 16.50 -6.42 -3.64
CA GLY A 118 16.06 -7.60 -4.38
C GLY A 118 15.19 -8.57 -3.59
N ARG A 119 14.94 -8.32 -2.32
CA ARG A 119 14.12 -9.20 -1.47
C ARG A 119 12.66 -9.19 -1.88
N LEU A 120 12.21 -8.09 -2.47
CA LEU A 120 10.85 -7.96 -2.94
C LEU A 120 10.58 -8.86 -4.15
N GLY A 121 11.58 -9.11 -4.98
CA GLY A 121 11.47 -10.06 -6.08
C GLY A 121 11.13 -11.47 -5.59
N ARG A 122 11.79 -11.91 -4.52
CA ARG A 122 11.48 -13.20 -3.88
C ARG A 122 10.10 -13.21 -3.26
N PHE A 123 9.71 -12.13 -2.59
CA PHE A 123 8.37 -12.00 -2.01
C PHE A 123 7.29 -12.05 -3.08
N TYR A 124 7.53 -11.41 -4.22
CA TYR A 124 6.65 -11.45 -5.38
C TYR A 124 6.48 -12.88 -5.91
N GLU A 125 7.60 -13.59 -6.09
CA GLU A 125 7.59 -14.99 -6.55
C GLU A 125 6.84 -15.90 -5.57
N GLU A 126 7.07 -15.74 -4.27
CA GLU A 126 6.37 -16.49 -3.22
C GLU A 126 4.87 -16.20 -3.25
N SER A 127 4.48 -14.93 -3.36
CA SER A 127 3.06 -14.54 -3.40
C SER A 127 2.34 -15.08 -4.64
N MET A 128 3.03 -15.14 -5.76
CA MET A 128 2.47 -15.71 -6.99
C MET A 128 2.37 -17.24 -6.91
N ALA A 129 3.29 -17.89 -6.20
CA ALA A 129 3.26 -19.33 -5.99
C ALA A 129 2.08 -19.76 -5.10
N ASP A 130 1.71 -18.93 -4.13
CA ASP A 130 0.59 -19.20 -3.24
C ASP A 130 -0.78 -19.03 -3.92
N GLU A 131 -0.84 -18.35 -5.06
CA GLU A 131 -2.06 -18.20 -5.86
C GLU A 131 -2.30 -19.35 -6.86
N GLU A 132 -1.34 -20.21 -7.06
CA GLU A 132 -1.46 -21.42 -7.87
C GLU A 132 -1.96 -22.60 -7.03
#